data_45003ed384645d838de2657fde6cb780
#
_entry.id   45003ed384645d838de2657fde6cb780
#
_cell.length_a   1.000
_cell.length_b   1.000
_cell.length_c   1.000
_cell.angle_alpha   90.00
_cell.angle_beta   90.00
_cell.angle_gamma   90.00
#
_symmetry.space_group_name_H-M   'P 1'
#
loop_
_entity.id
_entity.type
_entity.pdbx_description
1 polymer ?
#
loop_
_entity_poly.entity_id
_entity_poly.type
_entity_poly.pdbx_seq_one_letter_code
_entity_poly.pdbx_strand_id
1 'polypeptide(L)'
;MDKRITVVLADANEEFRTALKQALEATGEFDVVGCAADGLAAAQDIAERKPQLLVMDLLLPGLDGFGVLEQAAKDKVQMKTVVVSALYRDQIVSQAMSRGVSFFMPKPCELTSLLDQMRRAVNEGEESEDESQALEREVTAVIHEVGVPAHIKGYQ
;
A
#
# COMPACT_ATOMS: atom_id res chain seq x y z
N MET A 1 21.39 7.53 13.39
CA MET A 1 20.36 8.26 12.73
C MET A 1 19.30 7.35 12.28
N ASP A 2 18.15 7.60 12.81
CA ASP A 2 17.07 6.76 12.51
C ASP A 2 16.50 7.05 11.18
N LYS A 3 16.39 6.05 10.36
CA LYS A 3 15.72 6.20 9.10
C LYS A 3 14.49 5.37 9.11
N ARG A 4 13.57 5.74 9.98
CA ARG A 4 12.31 5.05 10.04
C ARG A 4 11.47 5.44 8.86
N ILE A 5 10.64 4.49 8.45
CA ILE A 5 9.71 4.71 7.36
C ILE A 5 8.48 5.42 7.91
N THR A 6 8.15 6.57 7.36
CA THR A 6 6.99 7.34 7.84
C THR A 6 5.71 6.73 7.27
N VAL A 7 4.72 6.57 8.13
CA VAL A 7 3.48 5.88 7.79
C VAL A 7 2.28 6.69 8.25
N VAL A 8 1.27 6.78 7.39
CA VAL A 8 -0.06 7.24 7.80
C VAL A 8 -0.98 6.04 7.80
N LEU A 9 -1.73 5.88 8.87
CA LEU A 9 -2.74 4.83 8.99
C LEU A 9 -4.12 5.47 8.82
N ALA A 10 -4.98 4.82 8.05
CA ALA A 10 -6.34 5.32 7.84
C ALA A 10 -7.31 4.14 7.93
N ASP A 11 -8.09 4.10 8.98
CA ASP A 11 -9.04 3.01 9.19
C ASP A 11 -10.10 3.48 10.18
N ALA A 12 -11.35 3.23 9.87
CA ALA A 12 -12.44 3.63 10.75
C ALA A 12 -12.46 2.84 12.05
N ASN A 13 -11.85 1.66 12.06
CA ASN A 13 -11.86 0.79 13.24
C ASN A 13 -10.73 1.19 14.18
N GLU A 14 -11.11 1.71 15.33
CA GLU A 14 -10.13 2.22 16.29
C GLU A 14 -9.25 1.12 16.86
N GLU A 15 -9.84 -0.06 17.12
CA GLU A 15 -9.05 -1.16 17.65
C GLU A 15 -7.96 -1.58 16.68
N PHE A 16 -8.31 -1.66 15.41
CA PHE A 16 -7.34 -2.05 14.40
C PHE A 16 -6.24 -1.00 14.29
N ARG A 17 -6.63 0.28 14.24
CA ARG A 17 -5.65 1.37 14.15
C ARG A 17 -4.67 1.34 15.31
N THR A 18 -5.21 1.18 16.52
CA THR A 18 -4.39 1.18 17.72
C THR A 18 -3.44 -0.01 17.74
N ALA A 19 -3.96 -1.20 17.43
CA ALA A 19 -3.14 -2.41 17.43
C ALA A 19 -2.04 -2.32 16.39
N LEU A 20 -2.38 -1.82 15.20
CA LEU A 20 -1.38 -1.71 14.15
C LEU A 20 -0.32 -0.68 14.50
N LYS A 21 -0.74 0.47 15.03
CA LYS A 21 0.21 1.49 15.42
C LYS A 21 1.20 0.96 16.45
N GLN A 22 0.68 0.25 17.46
CA GLN A 22 1.55 -0.31 18.49
C GLN A 22 2.53 -1.33 17.90
N ALA A 23 2.03 -2.17 17.00
CA ALA A 23 2.89 -3.18 16.40
C ALA A 23 3.98 -2.53 15.55
N LEU A 24 3.63 -1.48 14.81
CA LEU A 24 4.61 -0.80 13.97
C LEU A 24 5.68 -0.12 14.80
N GLU A 25 5.26 0.57 15.85
CA GLU A 25 6.22 1.30 16.68
C GLU A 25 7.12 0.35 17.45
N ALA A 26 6.61 -0.83 17.79
CA ALA A 26 7.43 -1.81 18.50
C ALA A 26 8.56 -2.35 17.65
N THR A 27 8.43 -2.32 16.33
CA THR A 27 9.51 -2.82 15.46
C THR A 27 10.70 -1.88 15.39
N GLY A 28 10.47 -0.59 15.66
CA GLY A 28 11.52 0.40 15.48
C GLY A 28 11.78 0.76 14.03
N GLU A 29 11.05 0.14 13.08
CA GLU A 29 11.26 0.40 11.66
C GLU A 29 10.38 1.49 11.12
N PHE A 30 9.26 1.74 11.77
CA PHE A 30 8.23 2.63 11.24
C PHE A 30 7.93 3.76 12.22
N ASP A 31 7.64 4.92 11.66
CA ASP A 31 7.24 6.08 12.42
C ASP A 31 5.84 6.47 11.97
N VAL A 32 4.86 6.25 12.82
CA VAL A 32 3.46 6.54 12.47
C VAL A 32 3.23 8.02 12.66
N VAL A 33 3.16 8.74 11.57
CA VAL A 33 3.06 10.21 11.61
C VAL A 33 1.63 10.70 11.49
N GLY A 34 0.68 9.81 11.25
CA GLY A 34 -0.73 10.18 11.21
C GLY A 34 -1.61 8.97 11.40
N CYS A 35 -2.73 9.16 12.10
CA CYS A 35 -3.71 8.11 12.33
C CYS A 35 -5.08 8.72 12.10
N ALA A 36 -5.75 8.31 11.04
CA ALA A 36 -7.00 8.92 10.65
C ALA A 36 -8.15 7.91 10.72
N ALA A 37 -9.30 8.37 11.17
CA ALA A 37 -10.50 7.53 11.26
C ALA A 37 -11.42 7.73 10.07
N ASP A 38 -11.15 8.72 9.24
CA ASP A 38 -11.98 9.01 8.08
C ASP A 38 -11.11 9.50 6.94
N GLY A 39 -11.71 9.58 5.76
CA GLY A 39 -10.94 9.88 4.56
C GLY A 39 -10.47 11.32 4.47
N LEU A 40 -11.24 12.26 5.00
CA LEU A 40 -10.83 13.65 4.94
C LEU A 40 -9.62 13.88 5.82
N ALA A 41 -9.62 13.31 7.03
CA ALA A 41 -8.48 13.40 7.91
C ALA A 41 -7.26 12.72 7.31
N ALA A 42 -7.48 11.57 6.64
CA ALA A 42 -6.39 10.86 6.00
C ALA A 42 -5.77 11.70 4.90
N ALA A 43 -6.60 12.32 4.06
CA ALA A 43 -6.09 13.14 2.97
C ALA A 43 -5.29 14.32 3.50
N GLN A 44 -5.77 14.91 4.59
CA GLN A 44 -5.07 16.03 5.20
C GLN A 44 -3.72 15.61 5.76
N ASP A 45 -3.69 14.48 6.49
CA ASP A 45 -2.44 13.96 7.03
C ASP A 45 -1.44 13.67 5.93
N ILE A 46 -1.90 13.09 4.84
CA ILE A 46 -1.02 12.76 3.72
C ILE A 46 -0.43 14.04 3.12
N ALA A 47 -1.26 15.04 2.93
CA ALA A 47 -0.78 16.30 2.34
C ALA A 47 0.23 16.99 3.24
N GLU A 48 0.01 16.95 4.56
CA GLU A 48 0.86 17.64 5.50
C GLU A 48 2.13 16.88 5.83
N ARG A 49 2.01 15.55 5.99
CA ARG A 49 3.13 14.75 6.46
C ARG A 49 3.92 14.10 5.33
N LYS A 50 3.30 13.96 4.18
CA LYS A 50 3.94 13.34 3.01
C LYS A 50 4.64 12.04 3.40
N PRO A 51 3.86 11.03 3.86
CA PRO A 51 4.47 9.79 4.35
C PRO A 51 5.06 8.99 3.20
N GLN A 52 5.96 8.10 3.54
CA GLN A 52 6.51 7.17 2.57
C GLN A 52 5.53 6.03 2.30
N LEU A 53 4.65 5.74 3.25
CA LEU A 53 3.75 4.60 3.15
C LEU A 53 2.39 4.96 3.73
N LEU A 54 1.34 4.56 3.03
CA LEU A 54 -0.03 4.67 3.51
C LEU A 54 -0.58 3.28 3.70
N VAL A 55 -1.16 3.00 4.87
CA VAL A 55 -1.91 1.78 5.12
C VAL A 55 -3.35 2.19 5.36
N MET A 56 -4.26 1.74 4.50
CA MET A 56 -5.59 2.33 4.46
C MET A 56 -6.66 1.31 4.15
N ASP A 57 -7.80 1.44 4.84
CA ASP A 57 -9.03 0.74 4.46
C ASP A 57 -9.75 1.59 3.43
N LEU A 58 -10.40 0.95 2.49
CA LEU A 58 -11.20 1.67 1.50
C LEU A 58 -12.52 2.17 2.09
N LEU A 59 -13.02 1.51 3.12
CA LEU A 59 -14.30 1.85 3.72
C LEU A 59 -14.08 2.91 4.79
N LEU A 60 -13.96 4.14 4.36
CA LEU A 60 -13.76 5.27 5.25
C LEU A 60 -14.94 6.22 5.13
N PRO A 61 -15.40 6.78 6.26
CA PRO A 61 -16.47 7.78 6.18
C PRO A 61 -15.95 9.07 5.58
N GLY A 62 -16.86 9.81 5.04
CA GLY A 62 -16.57 11.13 4.49
C GLY A 62 -15.98 11.09 3.11
N LEU A 63 -14.84 10.46 2.96
CA LEU A 63 -14.14 10.31 1.69
C LEU A 63 -13.58 8.90 1.69
N ASP A 64 -13.99 8.08 0.73
CA ASP A 64 -13.52 6.69 0.75
C ASP A 64 -12.05 6.61 0.32
N GLY A 65 -11.50 5.40 0.39
CA GLY A 65 -10.08 5.21 0.11
C GLY A 65 -9.68 5.61 -1.30
N PHE A 66 -10.56 5.39 -2.29
CA PHE A 66 -10.24 5.81 -3.65
C PHE A 66 -10.17 7.33 -3.73
N GLY A 67 -11.05 8.03 -3.01
CA GLY A 67 -11.00 9.48 -2.97
C GLY A 67 -9.74 9.99 -2.30
N VAL A 68 -9.27 9.29 -1.27
CA VAL A 68 -8.02 9.64 -0.61
C VAL A 68 -6.86 9.51 -1.59
N LEU A 69 -6.82 8.43 -2.37
CA LEU A 69 -5.77 8.22 -3.35
C LEU A 69 -5.79 9.29 -4.43
N GLU A 70 -6.99 9.65 -4.87
CA GLU A 70 -7.11 10.69 -5.89
C GLU A 70 -6.63 12.04 -5.36
N GLN A 71 -6.95 12.35 -4.11
CA GLN A 71 -6.52 13.60 -3.54
C GLN A 71 -5.00 13.62 -3.36
N ALA A 72 -4.42 12.50 -2.94
CA ALA A 72 -2.97 12.40 -2.81
C ALA A 72 -2.29 12.60 -4.15
N ALA A 73 -2.87 12.08 -5.22
CA ALA A 73 -2.31 12.27 -6.55
C ALA A 73 -2.39 13.73 -6.97
N LYS A 74 -3.48 14.41 -6.66
CA LYS A 74 -3.59 15.84 -6.95
C LYS A 74 -2.56 16.64 -6.18
N ASP A 75 -2.29 16.23 -4.97
CA ASP A 75 -1.31 16.91 -4.12
C ASP A 75 0.11 16.47 -4.45
N LYS A 76 0.26 15.56 -5.40
CA LYS A 76 1.56 15.08 -5.90
C LYS A 76 2.42 14.47 -4.81
N VAL A 77 1.78 13.74 -3.90
CA VAL A 77 2.49 13.05 -2.82
C VAL A 77 3.00 11.72 -3.34
N GLN A 78 4.29 11.49 -3.19
CA GLN A 78 4.93 10.25 -3.61
C GLN A 78 4.94 9.29 -2.43
N MET A 79 4.14 8.24 -2.51
CA MET A 79 4.08 7.27 -1.42
C MET A 79 3.67 5.91 -1.97
N LYS A 80 4.03 4.87 -1.22
CA LYS A 80 3.52 3.54 -1.49
C LYS A 80 2.25 3.35 -0.68
N THR A 81 1.39 2.45 -1.13
CA THR A 81 0.11 2.22 -0.48
C THR A 81 -0.18 0.75 -0.33
N VAL A 82 -0.56 0.36 0.88
CA VAL A 82 -1.07 -0.97 1.17
C VAL A 82 -2.52 -0.79 1.62
N VAL A 83 -3.45 -1.44 0.93
CA VAL A 83 -4.86 -1.37 1.29
C VAL A 83 -5.20 -2.61 2.11
N VAL A 84 -5.92 -2.42 3.21
CA VAL A 84 -6.37 -3.51 4.06
C VAL A 84 -7.88 -3.32 4.24
N SER A 85 -8.68 -4.18 3.63
CA SER A 85 -10.11 -3.95 3.62
C SER A 85 -10.90 -5.23 3.52
N ALA A 86 -12.08 -5.23 4.11
CA ALA A 86 -13.01 -6.34 3.95
C ALA A 86 -13.63 -6.33 2.56
N LEU A 87 -13.50 -5.25 1.84
CA LEU A 87 -14.07 -5.11 0.51
C LEU A 87 -13.12 -5.74 -0.52
N TYR A 88 -12.95 -7.04 -0.43
CA TYR A 88 -11.98 -7.76 -1.24
C TYR A 88 -12.70 -8.47 -2.38
N ARG A 89 -12.93 -7.75 -3.45
CA ARG A 89 -13.58 -8.26 -4.64
C ARG A 89 -12.71 -7.93 -5.84
N ASP A 90 -12.79 -8.77 -6.88
CA ASP A 90 -11.92 -8.62 -8.05
C ASP A 90 -11.96 -7.22 -8.63
N GLN A 91 -13.16 -6.67 -8.79
CA GLN A 91 -13.27 -5.33 -9.38
C GLN A 91 -12.64 -4.27 -8.50
N ILE A 92 -12.84 -4.40 -7.20
CA ILE A 92 -12.29 -3.42 -6.26
C ILE A 92 -10.77 -3.52 -6.19
N VAL A 93 -10.26 -4.74 -6.14
CA VAL A 93 -8.82 -4.94 -6.13
C VAL A 93 -8.20 -4.39 -7.40
N SER A 94 -8.84 -4.66 -8.54
CA SER A 94 -8.34 -4.19 -9.82
C SER A 94 -8.30 -2.67 -9.87
N GLN A 95 -9.35 -2.01 -9.37
CA GLN A 95 -9.37 -0.55 -9.33
C GLN A 95 -8.27 0.01 -8.44
N ALA A 96 -8.06 -0.65 -7.29
CA ALA A 96 -7.00 -0.20 -6.38
C ALA A 96 -5.64 -0.32 -7.03
N MET A 97 -5.38 -1.46 -7.67
CA MET A 97 -4.09 -1.68 -8.30
C MET A 97 -3.86 -0.71 -9.46
N SER A 98 -4.92 -0.36 -10.19
CA SER A 98 -4.78 0.59 -11.28
C SER A 98 -4.47 2.00 -10.78
N ARG A 99 -4.71 2.27 -9.50
CA ARG A 99 -4.35 3.55 -8.91
C ARG A 99 -2.99 3.52 -8.22
N GLY A 100 -2.24 2.46 -8.43
CA GLY A 100 -0.88 2.39 -7.91
C GLY A 100 -0.73 1.78 -6.53
N VAL A 101 -1.77 1.11 -6.03
CA VAL A 101 -1.68 0.41 -4.75
C VAL A 101 -0.69 -0.74 -4.90
N SER A 102 0.22 -0.88 -3.94
CA SER A 102 1.24 -1.93 -4.01
C SER A 102 0.69 -3.29 -3.62
N PHE A 103 -0.10 -3.34 -2.55
CA PHE A 103 -0.69 -4.59 -2.08
C PHE A 103 -2.08 -4.35 -1.55
N PHE A 104 -2.93 -5.36 -1.67
CA PHE A 104 -4.29 -5.32 -1.15
C PHE A 104 -4.49 -6.55 -0.29
N MET A 105 -4.68 -6.34 1.02
CA MET A 105 -4.89 -7.45 1.95
C MET A 105 -6.34 -7.49 2.40
N PRO A 106 -6.96 -8.67 2.37
CA PRO A 106 -8.33 -8.77 2.88
C PRO A 106 -8.35 -8.78 4.40
N LYS A 107 -9.41 -8.26 4.98
CA LYS A 107 -9.66 -8.39 6.41
C LYS A 107 -10.53 -9.61 6.63
N PRO A 108 -10.33 -10.32 7.73
CA PRO A 108 -9.31 -10.08 8.77
C PRO A 108 -7.94 -10.56 8.31
N CYS A 109 -6.90 -9.93 8.82
CA CYS A 109 -5.54 -10.33 8.48
C CYS A 109 -4.70 -10.33 9.75
N GLU A 110 -3.59 -11.06 9.69
CA GLU A 110 -2.65 -11.06 10.81
C GLU A 110 -1.70 -9.89 10.67
N LEU A 111 -1.38 -9.29 11.80
CA LEU A 111 -0.50 -8.12 11.78
C LEU A 111 0.89 -8.47 11.25
N THR A 112 1.40 -9.67 11.56
CA THR A 112 2.71 -10.07 11.04
C THR A 112 2.72 -10.14 9.54
N SER A 113 1.63 -10.64 8.93
CA SER A 113 1.52 -10.69 7.49
C SER A 113 1.45 -9.29 6.90
N LEU A 114 0.73 -8.40 7.56
CA LEU A 114 0.61 -7.03 7.10
C LEU A 114 1.95 -6.32 7.18
N LEU A 115 2.70 -6.53 8.26
CA LEU A 115 4.02 -5.93 8.38
C LEU A 115 4.93 -6.38 7.25
N ASP A 116 4.87 -7.66 6.88
CA ASP A 116 5.67 -8.15 5.77
C ASP A 116 5.31 -7.45 4.48
N GLN A 117 4.02 -7.26 4.22
CA GLN A 117 3.59 -6.58 3.00
C GLN A 117 4.03 -5.12 3.00
N MET A 118 3.98 -4.49 4.17
CA MET A 118 4.42 -3.11 4.29
C MET A 118 5.91 -2.98 3.96
N ARG A 119 6.71 -3.92 4.48
CA ARG A 119 8.14 -3.91 4.18
C ARG A 119 8.40 -4.10 2.70
N ARG A 120 7.65 -5.00 2.08
CA ARG A 120 7.79 -5.23 0.65
C ARG A 120 7.39 -4.03 -0.16
N ALA A 121 6.33 -3.35 0.24
CA ALA A 121 5.86 -2.18 -0.49
C ALA A 121 6.92 -1.09 -0.50
N VAL A 122 7.55 -0.86 0.64
CA VAL A 122 8.57 0.18 0.74
C VAL A 122 9.80 -0.20 -0.05
N ASN A 123 10.23 -1.46 0.07
CA ASN A 123 11.43 -1.91 -0.62
C ASN A 123 11.22 -2.07 -2.12
N GLU A 124 9.96 -2.16 -2.53
CA GLU A 124 9.62 -2.32 -3.93
C GLU A 124 10.26 -1.25 -4.80
N GLY A 125 10.25 0.00 -4.30
CA GLY A 125 10.82 1.08 -5.06
C GLY A 125 12.32 0.98 -5.21
N GLU A 126 13.00 0.49 -4.19
CA GLU A 126 14.44 0.34 -4.25
C GLU A 126 14.85 -0.85 -5.09
N GLU A 127 14.15 -1.95 -4.89
CA GLU A 127 14.47 -3.14 -5.65
C GLU A 127 14.21 -2.98 -7.12
N SER A 128 13.21 -2.20 -7.46
CA SER A 128 12.81 -2.13 -8.84
C SER A 128 13.83 -1.40 -9.70
N GLU A 129 14.68 -0.59 -9.12
CA GLU A 129 15.72 0.03 -9.93
C GLU A 129 16.73 -0.99 -10.40
N ASP A 130 17.12 -1.89 -9.52
CA ASP A 130 18.06 -2.92 -9.91
C ASP A 130 17.37 -4.04 -10.64
N GLU A 131 16.25 -4.46 -10.12
CA GLU A 131 15.58 -5.61 -10.68
C GLU A 131 14.86 -5.33 -11.96
N SER A 132 14.38 -4.11 -12.16
CA SER A 132 13.68 -3.87 -13.39
C SER A 132 14.62 -3.91 -14.56
N GLN A 133 15.89 -3.59 -14.36
CA GLN A 133 16.85 -3.76 -15.43
C GLN A 133 17.15 -5.23 -15.70
N ALA A 134 17.23 -6.02 -14.66
CA ALA A 134 17.44 -7.44 -14.86
C ALA A 134 16.20 -8.11 -15.41
N LEU A 135 15.04 -7.74 -14.93
CA LEU A 135 13.82 -8.37 -15.36
C LEU A 135 13.42 -7.99 -16.76
N GLU A 136 13.68 -6.79 -17.15
CA GLU A 136 13.35 -6.40 -18.51
C GLU A 136 14.06 -7.23 -19.51
N ARG A 137 15.21 -7.73 -19.17
CA ARG A 137 15.96 -8.56 -20.10
C ARG A 137 15.46 -9.96 -20.17
N GLU A 138 14.74 -10.42 -19.10
CA GLU A 138 14.25 -11.76 -19.10
C GLU A 138 12.82 -11.80 -19.43
N VAL A 139 12.11 -10.96 -18.77
CA VAL A 139 10.75 -11.15 -18.66
C VAL A 139 10.01 -10.65 -19.75
N THR A 140 10.46 -9.88 -20.52
CA THR A 140 9.65 -9.67 -21.60
C THR A 140 9.32 -10.95 -22.19
N ALA A 141 9.74 -11.94 -21.58
CA ALA A 141 9.37 -13.21 -21.91
C ALA A 141 8.38 -13.74 -21.02
N VAL A 142 8.09 -13.44 -20.00
CA VAL A 142 7.32 -14.17 -19.12
C VAL A 142 6.03 -13.62 -18.81
N ILE A 143 5.63 -12.81 -19.06
CA ILE A 143 4.38 -12.43 -18.51
C ILE A 143 3.34 -12.07 -19.35
N HIS A 144 3.58 -12.43 -19.48
CA HIS A 144 2.97 -12.40 -19.59
C HIS A 144 2.66 -13.25 -19.52
N GLU A 145 2.87 -14.09 -19.32
CA GLU A 145 2.69 -14.93 -18.78
C GLU A 145 2.17 -15.02 -18.00
N VAL A 146 2.06 -15.08 -18.38
CA VAL A 146 1.65 -15.26 -17.46
C VAL A 146 1.09 -15.07 -17.45
N GLY A 147 1.13 -15.17 -18.18
CA GLY A 147 0.81 -15.05 -18.14
C GLY A 147 0.75 -15.19 -18.50
N VAL A 148 0.73 -15.61 -19.19
CA VAL A 148 0.83 -15.78 -19.31
C VAL A 148 0.99 -16.09 -19.57
N PRO A 149 1.02 -16.47 -20.19
CA PRO A 149 1.20 -16.74 -20.24
C PRO A 149 1.42 -16.86 -20.50
N ALA A 150 1.64 -17.12 -21.04
CA ALA A 150 1.85 -17.16 -20.87
C ALA A 150 2.06 -17.19 -21.13
N HIS A 151 2.14 -17.54 -22.09
CA HIS A 151 2.39 -17.42 -21.94
C HIS A 151 2.74 -17.54 -21.95
N ILE A 152 2.84 -17.96 -22.27
CA ILE A 152 3.21 -18.02 -21.96
C ILE A 152 3.65 -18.15 -22.06
N LYS A 153 3.85 -18.41 -22.47
CA LYS A 153 4.17 -18.42 -22.23
C LYS A 153 4.40 -18.49 -22.09
N GLY A 154 4.54 -18.60 -22.60
CA GLY A 154 4.61 -18.58 -22.14
C GLY A 154 4.74 -18.52 -22.18
N TYR A 155 4.83 -18.95 -23.08
CA TYR A 155 4.87 -18.76 -22.72
C TYR A 155 5.06 -18.89 -22.66
N GLN A 156 5.16 -19.34 -22.89
CA GLN A 156 5.27 -19.42 -22.48
C GLN A 156 5.30 -19.54 -22.43
#